data_90798153cb403bab087e955834141128
#
_entry.id   90798153cb403bab087e955834141128
#
_cell.length_a   1.000
_cell.length_b   1.000
_cell.length_c   1.000
_cell.angle_alpha   90.00
_cell.angle_beta   90.00
_cell.angle_gamma   90.00
#
_symmetry.space_group_name_H-M   'P 1'
#
loop_
_entity.id
_entity.type
_entity.pdbx_description
1 polymer ?
#
loop_
_entity_poly.entity_id
_entity_poly.type
_entity_poly.pdbx_seq_one_letter_code
_entity_poly.pdbx_strand_id
1 'polypeptide(L)'
;DRLAALRPAAPDFALMWDNAYCLHEVYGQFVPFRDMLTLCREAGNADMVYEFASTSKITFPGAGVAVMAASEANLKYLSGLLGAQTISYDKVNQLRHVRFLQDKAHVLELMQRHAAILRPKFEAVLAALRGIAPLGIASWTEPKGGYFVSCDAMPGTAKRTLALCAEAGVTMTP
;
A
#
# COMPACT_ATOMS: atom_id res chain seq x y z
N ASP A 1 -10.33 1.30 -13.63
CA ASP A 1 -11.01 1.93 -14.78
C ASP A 1 -11.94 3.08 -14.34
N ARG A 2 -12.91 2.86 -13.41
CA ARG A 2 -13.86 3.90 -12.99
C ARG A 2 -13.22 5.16 -12.42
N LEU A 3 -12.18 5.02 -11.57
CA LEU A 3 -11.44 6.16 -11.02
C LEU A 3 -10.73 6.95 -12.11
N ALA A 4 -10.08 6.27 -13.05
CA ALA A 4 -9.38 6.93 -14.16
C ALA A 4 -10.33 7.72 -15.08
N ALA A 5 -11.56 7.27 -15.21
CA ALA A 5 -12.59 7.90 -16.05
C ALA A 5 -13.43 8.98 -15.32
N LEU A 6 -13.07 9.34 -14.07
CA LEU A 6 -13.78 10.38 -13.33
C LEU A 6 -13.81 11.71 -14.11
N ARG A 7 -14.87 12.46 -13.90
CA ARG A 7 -15.03 13.85 -14.34
C ARG A 7 -15.28 14.70 -13.09
N PRO A 8 -14.19 15.08 -12.37
CA PRO A 8 -14.33 15.82 -11.14
C PRO A 8 -14.93 17.20 -11.40
N ALA A 9 -15.74 17.67 -10.45
CA ALA A 9 -16.30 19.02 -10.51
C ALA A 9 -15.25 20.09 -10.17
N ALA A 10 -14.28 19.77 -9.32
CA ALA A 10 -13.18 20.66 -8.97
C ALA A 10 -12.06 20.56 -10.02
N PRO A 11 -11.60 21.69 -10.59
CA PRO A 11 -10.56 21.69 -11.62
C PRO A 11 -9.18 21.28 -11.11
N ASP A 12 -8.96 21.36 -9.80
CA ASP A 12 -7.72 21.01 -9.09
C ASP A 12 -7.79 19.64 -8.38
N PHE A 13 -8.78 18.82 -8.73
CA PHE A 13 -8.90 17.48 -8.17
C PHE A 13 -7.69 16.62 -8.53
N ALA A 14 -7.11 15.99 -7.54
CA ALA A 14 -5.99 15.07 -7.69
C ALA A 14 -6.29 13.70 -7.09
N LEU A 15 -5.87 12.65 -7.78
CA LEU A 15 -5.91 11.27 -7.32
C LEU A 15 -4.52 10.87 -6.81
N MET A 16 -4.39 10.71 -5.50
CA MET A 16 -3.18 10.19 -4.86
C MET A 16 -3.26 8.66 -4.81
N TRP A 17 -2.46 7.99 -5.64
CA TRP A 17 -2.43 6.54 -5.74
C TRP A 17 -1.24 5.99 -4.94
N ASP A 18 -1.49 5.57 -3.69
CA ASP A 18 -0.48 4.99 -2.82
C ASP A 18 -0.29 3.51 -3.12
N ASN A 19 0.86 3.16 -3.67
CA ASN A 19 1.21 1.82 -4.12
C ASN A 19 2.23 1.14 -3.18
N ALA A 20 2.16 1.44 -1.89
CA ALA A 20 3.13 0.98 -0.88
C ALA A 20 3.18 -0.54 -0.71
N TYR A 21 2.12 -1.25 -1.07
CA TYR A 21 1.99 -2.71 -0.88
C TYR A 21 1.97 -3.52 -2.19
N CYS A 22 2.42 -2.96 -3.29
CA CYS A 22 2.31 -3.57 -4.62
C CYS A 22 3.06 -4.91 -4.80
N LEU A 23 3.94 -5.29 -3.88
CA LEU A 23 4.74 -6.52 -3.93
C LEU A 23 4.53 -7.43 -2.71
N HIS A 24 3.45 -7.22 -1.95
CA HIS A 24 3.26 -7.87 -0.66
C HIS A 24 2.26 -9.04 -0.72
N GLU A 25 2.37 -9.89 -1.73
CA GLU A 25 1.59 -11.12 -1.80
C GLU A 25 2.02 -12.10 -0.71
N VAL A 26 1.03 -12.67 -0.04
CA VAL A 26 1.25 -13.63 1.05
C VAL A 26 1.23 -15.07 0.53
N TYR A 27 0.50 -15.35 -0.55
CA TYR A 27 0.22 -16.71 -1.03
C TYR A 27 0.98 -17.09 -2.30
N GLY A 28 2.00 -16.33 -2.67
CA GLY A 28 2.91 -16.67 -3.77
C GLY A 28 2.38 -16.39 -5.18
N GLN A 29 1.21 -15.79 -5.30
CA GLN A 29 0.65 -15.36 -6.58
C GLN A 29 0.76 -13.84 -6.69
N PHE A 30 1.63 -13.36 -7.54
CA PHE A 30 1.71 -11.94 -7.83
C PHE A 30 0.46 -11.50 -8.61
N VAL A 31 -0.32 -10.63 -8.00
CA VAL A 31 -1.46 -9.98 -8.64
C VAL A 31 -1.00 -8.62 -9.14
N PRO A 32 -0.91 -8.41 -10.46
CA PRO A 32 -0.47 -7.13 -11.00
C PRO A 32 -1.41 -6.01 -10.56
N PHE A 33 -0.84 -4.96 -9.99
CA PHE A 33 -1.58 -3.72 -9.76
C PHE A 33 -1.92 -3.07 -11.11
N ARG A 34 -3.07 -2.40 -11.13
CA ARG A 34 -3.47 -1.61 -12.30
C ARG A 34 -2.54 -0.41 -12.43
N ASP A 35 -2.02 -0.22 -13.62
CA ASP A 35 -1.22 0.97 -13.96
C ASP A 35 -2.14 2.18 -14.07
N MET A 36 -2.26 2.93 -12.99
CA MET A 36 -3.15 4.09 -12.91
C MET A 36 -2.70 5.24 -13.79
N LEU A 37 -1.39 5.40 -14.01
CA LEU A 37 -0.87 6.42 -14.93
C LEU A 37 -1.33 6.15 -16.37
N THR A 38 -1.18 4.92 -16.84
CA THR A 38 -1.64 4.53 -18.17
C THR A 38 -3.17 4.64 -18.29
N LEU A 39 -3.92 4.14 -17.31
CA LEU A 39 -5.38 4.22 -17.32
C LEU A 39 -5.89 5.67 -17.35
N CYS A 40 -5.32 6.57 -16.54
CA CYS A 40 -5.70 7.97 -16.54
C CYS A 40 -5.34 8.66 -17.86
N ARG A 41 -4.17 8.35 -18.41
CA ARG A 41 -3.75 8.88 -19.73
C ARG A 41 -4.72 8.45 -20.84
N GLU A 42 -5.08 7.18 -20.90
CA GLU A 42 -6.04 6.63 -21.87
C GLU A 42 -7.45 7.21 -21.72
N ALA A 43 -7.84 7.56 -20.49
CA ALA A 43 -9.09 8.24 -20.18
C ALA A 43 -9.08 9.76 -20.44
N GLY A 44 -7.95 10.33 -20.88
CA GLY A 44 -7.79 11.77 -21.09
C GLY A 44 -7.60 12.58 -19.80
N ASN A 45 -7.20 11.94 -18.70
CA ASN A 45 -7.03 12.52 -17.37
C ASN A 45 -5.58 12.36 -16.87
N ALA A 46 -4.57 12.47 -17.75
CA ALA A 46 -3.17 12.19 -17.42
C ALA A 46 -2.66 13.00 -16.21
N ASP A 47 -3.10 14.25 -16.09
CA ASP A 47 -2.64 15.17 -15.04
C ASP A 47 -3.38 14.98 -13.69
N MET A 48 -4.39 14.10 -13.65
CA MET A 48 -5.20 13.89 -12.46
C MET A 48 -4.48 13.02 -11.42
N VAL A 49 -3.56 12.14 -11.83
CA VAL A 49 -3.00 11.10 -10.96
C VAL A 49 -1.55 11.35 -10.57
N TYR A 50 -1.28 11.12 -9.28
CA TYR A 50 0.06 11.02 -8.70
C TYR A 50 0.20 9.65 -8.07
N GLU A 51 1.16 8.86 -8.52
CA GLU A 51 1.42 7.52 -7.99
C GLU A 51 2.65 7.53 -7.08
N PHE A 52 2.54 6.89 -5.93
CA PHE A 52 3.59 6.84 -4.92
C PHE A 52 3.95 5.40 -4.60
N ALA A 53 5.25 5.16 -4.43
CA ALA A 53 5.75 3.89 -3.91
C ALA A 53 6.96 4.13 -3.01
N SER A 54 7.24 3.20 -2.12
CA SER A 54 8.41 3.26 -1.24
C SER A 54 8.92 1.89 -0.85
N THR A 55 10.17 1.85 -0.40
CA THR A 55 10.77 0.65 0.19
C THR A 55 10.51 0.52 1.70
N SER A 56 9.70 1.40 2.29
CA SER A 56 9.46 1.44 3.75
C SER A 56 8.88 0.15 4.32
N LYS A 57 8.14 -0.61 3.50
CA LYS A 57 7.57 -1.91 3.88
C LYS A 57 8.35 -3.10 3.31
N ILE A 58 9.43 -2.83 2.57
CA ILE A 58 10.28 -3.83 1.92
C ILE A 58 11.61 -3.94 2.69
N THR A 59 12.19 -2.81 3.10
CA THR A 59 13.45 -2.73 3.84
C THR A 59 13.23 -2.20 5.25
N PHE A 60 13.55 -0.92 5.50
CA PHE A 60 13.44 -0.30 6.83
C PHE A 60 12.51 0.90 6.80
N PRO A 61 11.51 0.98 7.70
CA PRO A 61 10.76 2.20 7.90
C PRO A 61 11.69 3.31 8.41
N GLY A 62 11.50 4.54 7.92
CA GLY A 62 12.33 5.69 8.29
C GLY A 62 13.71 5.77 7.60
N ALA A 63 14.15 4.70 6.96
CA ALA A 63 15.39 4.66 6.16
C ALA A 63 15.12 4.17 4.72
N GLY A 64 13.89 4.27 4.26
CA GLY A 64 13.47 3.85 2.92
C GLY A 64 13.85 4.85 1.83
N VAL A 65 13.64 4.43 0.59
CA VAL A 65 13.63 5.28 -0.61
C VAL A 65 12.19 5.33 -1.10
N ALA A 66 11.70 6.52 -1.43
CA ALA A 66 10.39 6.73 -2.00
C ALA A 66 10.52 7.29 -3.43
N VAL A 67 9.51 6.99 -4.24
CA VAL A 67 9.38 7.52 -5.59
C VAL A 67 7.98 8.05 -5.81
N MET A 68 7.87 9.03 -6.67
CA MET A 68 6.59 9.52 -7.18
C MET A 68 6.64 9.50 -8.70
N ALA A 69 5.54 9.07 -9.30
CA ALA A 69 5.32 9.13 -10.73
C ALA A 69 4.05 9.94 -11.04
N ALA A 70 4.08 10.71 -12.10
CA ALA A 70 2.97 11.55 -12.54
C ALA A 70 3.14 11.87 -14.03
N SER A 71 2.23 12.69 -14.60
CA SER A 71 2.39 13.22 -15.94
C SER A 71 3.63 14.11 -16.05
N GLU A 72 4.13 14.30 -17.26
CA GLU A 72 5.29 15.16 -17.51
C GLU A 72 5.04 16.61 -17.04
N ALA A 73 3.84 17.14 -17.25
CA ALA A 73 3.45 18.47 -16.79
C ALA A 73 3.54 18.60 -15.27
N ASN A 74 2.97 17.63 -14.55
CA ASN A 74 3.02 17.59 -13.08
C ASN A 74 4.45 17.40 -12.56
N LEU A 75 5.23 16.52 -13.17
CA LEU A 75 6.64 16.34 -12.79
C LEU A 75 7.49 17.59 -13.02
N LYS A 76 7.26 18.31 -14.10
CA LYS A 76 7.94 19.59 -14.36
C LYS A 76 7.64 20.62 -13.27
N TYR A 77 6.37 20.76 -12.90
CA TYR A 77 5.94 21.66 -11.82
C TYR A 77 6.56 21.28 -10.47
N LEU A 78 6.42 20.02 -10.09
CA LEU A 78 6.91 19.53 -8.80
C LEU A 78 8.44 19.54 -8.70
N SER A 79 9.16 19.27 -9.79
CA SER A 79 10.62 19.36 -9.83
C SER A 79 11.11 20.78 -9.54
N GLY A 80 10.37 21.79 -9.99
CA GLY A 80 10.66 23.19 -9.65
C GLY A 80 10.55 23.47 -8.15
N LEU A 81 9.49 22.95 -7.50
CA LEU A 81 9.30 23.06 -6.05
C LEU A 81 10.36 22.29 -5.27
N LEU A 82 10.61 21.04 -5.66
CA LEU A 82 11.60 20.19 -5.01
C LEU A 82 13.01 20.75 -5.13
N GLY A 83 13.36 21.34 -6.27
CA GLY A 83 14.65 21.99 -6.48
C GLY A 83 14.90 23.21 -5.57
N ALA A 84 13.82 23.85 -5.09
CA ALA A 84 13.92 24.92 -4.10
C ALA A 84 14.04 24.37 -2.65
N GLN A 85 13.54 23.16 -2.40
CA GLN A 85 13.55 22.53 -1.07
C GLN A 85 14.87 21.81 -0.77
N THR A 86 15.45 21.15 -1.76
CA THR A 86 16.65 20.32 -1.58
C THR A 86 17.49 20.27 -2.85
N ILE A 87 18.81 20.25 -2.66
CA ILE A 87 19.78 20.09 -3.76
C ILE A 87 19.87 18.61 -4.17
N SER A 88 19.82 17.70 -3.20
CA SER A 88 19.87 16.26 -3.46
C SER A 88 19.34 15.44 -2.26
N TYR A 89 19.00 14.21 -2.53
CA TYR A 89 18.60 13.24 -1.51
C TYR A 89 19.78 12.42 -1.01
N ASP A 90 19.59 11.66 0.08
CA ASP A 90 20.60 10.81 0.70
C ASP A 90 21.09 9.73 -0.28
N LYS A 91 22.22 10.01 -0.93
CA LYS A 91 22.84 9.11 -1.92
C LYS A 91 23.47 7.88 -1.26
N VAL A 92 23.88 7.96 0.00
CA VAL A 92 24.42 6.82 0.74
C VAL A 92 23.30 5.81 0.98
N ASN A 93 22.13 6.28 1.39
CA ASN A 93 20.96 5.43 1.56
C ASN A 93 20.47 4.83 0.23
N GLN A 94 20.46 5.60 -0.86
CA GLN A 94 20.15 5.08 -2.19
C GLN A 94 21.14 3.97 -2.59
N LEU A 95 22.45 4.17 -2.42
CA LEU A 95 23.48 3.17 -2.72
C LEU A 95 23.31 1.91 -1.86
N ARG A 96 22.94 2.07 -0.58
CA ARG A 96 22.63 0.95 0.31
C ARG A 96 21.49 0.10 -0.25
N HIS A 97 20.41 0.73 -0.72
CA HIS A 97 19.28 0.04 -1.34
C HIS A 97 19.67 -0.65 -2.65
N VAL A 98 20.44 0.02 -3.52
CA VAL A 98 20.94 -0.58 -4.76
C VAL A 98 21.76 -1.83 -4.48
N ARG A 99 22.66 -1.79 -3.49
CA ARG A 99 23.51 -2.93 -3.13
C ARG A 99 22.72 -4.08 -2.49
N PHE A 100 21.70 -3.76 -1.71
CA PHE A 100 20.88 -4.75 -1.01
C PHE A 100 19.81 -5.38 -1.91
N LEU A 101 19.08 -4.57 -2.66
CA LEU A 101 17.98 -5.02 -3.51
C LEU A 101 18.45 -5.51 -4.88
N GLN A 102 19.60 -5.04 -5.36
CA GLN A 102 20.27 -5.40 -6.62
C GLN A 102 19.38 -5.22 -7.85
N ASP A 103 18.41 -6.12 -8.04
CA ASP A 103 17.51 -6.17 -9.19
C ASP A 103 16.09 -6.64 -8.79
N LYS A 104 15.20 -6.69 -9.76
CA LYS A 104 13.81 -7.11 -9.56
C LYS A 104 13.70 -8.55 -9.02
N ALA A 105 14.56 -9.45 -9.45
CA ALA A 105 14.50 -10.86 -9.05
C ALA A 105 14.83 -10.99 -7.56
N HIS A 106 15.86 -10.31 -7.07
CA HIS A 106 16.22 -10.27 -5.65
C HIS A 106 15.12 -9.61 -4.79
N VAL A 107 14.48 -8.55 -5.30
CA VAL A 107 13.33 -7.94 -4.60
C VAL A 107 12.20 -8.95 -4.46
N LEU A 108 11.83 -9.66 -5.51
CA LEU A 108 10.76 -10.67 -5.46
C LEU A 108 11.11 -11.83 -4.53
N GLU A 109 12.35 -12.30 -4.54
CA GLU A 109 12.83 -13.33 -3.59
C GLU A 109 12.73 -12.85 -2.14
N LEU A 110 13.16 -11.61 -1.87
CA LEU A 110 13.03 -11.01 -0.53
C LEU A 110 11.56 -10.97 -0.09
N MET A 111 10.65 -10.57 -0.97
CA MET A 111 9.23 -10.52 -0.68
C MET A 111 8.60 -11.90 -0.45
N GLN A 112 9.09 -12.95 -1.12
CA GLN A 112 8.68 -14.33 -0.81
C GLN A 112 9.12 -14.77 0.59
N ARG A 113 10.28 -14.36 1.05
CA ARG A 113 10.73 -14.61 2.45
C ARG A 113 9.84 -13.86 3.45
N HIS A 114 9.46 -12.61 3.16
CA HIS A 114 8.47 -11.88 3.97
C HIS A 114 7.12 -12.61 4.00
N ALA A 115 6.65 -13.07 2.84
CA ALA A 115 5.40 -13.83 2.74
C ALA A 115 5.43 -15.11 3.60
N ALA A 116 6.54 -15.83 3.64
CA ALA A 116 6.69 -17.03 4.47
C ALA A 116 6.56 -16.73 5.98
N ILE A 117 6.99 -15.55 6.42
CA ILE A 117 6.86 -15.10 7.81
C ILE A 117 5.43 -14.61 8.11
N LEU A 118 4.78 -13.97 7.15
CA LEU A 118 3.45 -13.36 7.34
C LEU A 118 2.32 -14.37 7.21
N ARG A 119 2.44 -15.33 6.29
CA ARG A 119 1.38 -16.31 5.99
C ARG A 119 0.80 -17.00 7.23
N PRO A 120 1.58 -17.61 8.12
CA PRO A 120 1.00 -18.28 9.30
C PRO A 120 0.26 -17.29 10.23
N LYS A 121 0.65 -16.02 10.26
CA LYS A 121 -0.04 -14.98 11.04
C LYS A 121 -1.40 -14.65 10.42
N PHE A 122 -1.45 -14.48 9.09
CA PHE A 122 -2.73 -14.29 8.37
C PHE A 122 -3.66 -15.48 8.56
N GLU A 123 -3.14 -16.69 8.43
CA GLU A 123 -3.92 -17.93 8.60
C GLU A 123 -4.50 -18.05 10.00
N ALA A 124 -3.72 -17.73 11.04
CA ALA A 124 -4.19 -17.74 12.42
C ALA A 124 -5.33 -16.73 12.65
N VAL A 125 -5.19 -15.51 12.15
CA VAL A 125 -6.23 -14.46 12.26
C VAL A 125 -7.49 -14.88 11.50
N LEU A 126 -7.35 -15.32 10.26
CA LEU A 126 -8.49 -15.72 9.43
C LEU A 126 -9.20 -16.97 10.01
N ALA A 127 -8.46 -17.92 10.57
CA ALA A 127 -9.03 -19.07 11.25
C ALA A 127 -9.86 -18.64 12.47
N ALA A 128 -9.35 -17.73 13.30
CA ALA A 128 -10.09 -17.18 14.43
C ALA A 128 -11.37 -16.44 14.01
N LEU A 129 -11.28 -15.60 12.97
CA LEU A 129 -12.44 -14.88 12.42
C LEU A 129 -13.48 -15.84 11.85
N ARG A 130 -13.07 -16.85 11.10
CA ARG A 130 -14.00 -17.89 10.60
C ARG A 130 -14.71 -18.65 11.74
N GLY A 131 -14.05 -18.82 12.88
CA GLY A 131 -14.66 -19.42 14.08
C GLY A 131 -15.85 -18.63 14.62
N ILE A 132 -15.88 -17.31 14.43
CA ILE A 132 -17.02 -16.46 14.87
C ILE A 132 -18.03 -16.17 13.74
N ALA A 133 -17.80 -16.64 12.52
CA ALA A 133 -18.71 -16.43 11.38
C ALA A 133 -20.17 -16.83 11.68
N PRO A 134 -20.44 -17.98 12.36
CA PRO A 134 -21.82 -18.38 12.68
C PRO A 134 -22.59 -17.40 13.57
N LEU A 135 -21.88 -16.51 14.28
CA LEU A 135 -22.52 -15.50 15.14
C LEU A 135 -23.10 -14.33 14.35
N GLY A 136 -22.69 -14.11 13.11
CA GLY A 136 -23.18 -13.03 12.26
C GLY A 136 -22.87 -11.62 12.77
N ILE A 137 -21.86 -11.46 13.63
CA ILE A 137 -21.54 -10.18 14.32
C ILE A 137 -20.46 -9.36 13.63
N ALA A 138 -19.80 -9.93 12.63
CA ALA A 138 -18.74 -9.26 11.87
C ALA A 138 -18.63 -9.84 10.47
N SER A 139 -18.09 -9.03 9.55
CA SER A 139 -17.56 -9.49 8.27
C SER A 139 -16.10 -9.04 8.13
N TRP A 140 -15.35 -9.69 7.26
CA TRP A 140 -13.92 -9.37 7.07
C TRP A 140 -13.50 -9.65 5.64
N THR A 141 -12.36 -9.04 5.26
CA THR A 141 -11.70 -9.37 4.01
C THR A 141 -10.85 -10.63 4.14
N GLU A 142 -10.68 -11.37 3.07
CA GLU A 142 -9.67 -12.43 2.93
C GLU A 142 -8.56 -11.95 1.98
N PRO A 143 -7.60 -11.16 2.47
CA PRO A 143 -6.60 -10.54 1.63
C PRO A 143 -5.62 -11.57 1.06
N LYS A 144 -5.12 -11.29 -0.14
CA LYS A 144 -4.06 -12.08 -0.78
C LYS A 144 -2.67 -11.53 -0.49
N GLY A 145 -2.59 -10.31 0.07
CA GLY A 145 -1.35 -9.62 0.36
C GLY A 145 -1.55 -8.44 1.31
N GLY A 146 -0.52 -7.64 1.47
CA GLY A 146 -0.49 -6.54 2.42
C GLY A 146 -0.22 -7.01 3.86
N TYR A 147 -0.58 -6.16 4.83
CA TYR A 147 -0.37 -6.42 6.26
C TYR A 147 -1.66 -6.42 7.07
N PHE A 148 -2.81 -6.23 6.45
CA PHE A 148 -4.06 -6.00 7.16
C PHE A 148 -5.15 -6.98 6.73
N VAL A 149 -5.95 -7.39 7.71
CA VAL A 149 -7.27 -7.97 7.51
C VAL A 149 -8.27 -6.91 7.96
N SER A 150 -9.09 -6.39 7.03
CA SER A 150 -10.16 -5.46 7.39
C SER A 150 -11.31 -6.24 8.01
N CYS A 151 -11.81 -5.77 9.15
CA CYS A 151 -12.91 -6.39 9.86
C CYS A 151 -13.98 -5.34 10.17
N ASP A 152 -15.18 -5.57 9.66
CA ASP A 152 -16.35 -4.74 9.88
C ASP A 152 -17.23 -5.38 10.96
N ALA A 153 -17.21 -4.79 12.17
CA ALA A 153 -18.10 -5.19 13.26
C ALA A 153 -19.50 -4.59 13.09
N MET A 154 -20.44 -4.98 13.93
CA MET A 154 -21.79 -4.41 13.93
C MET A 154 -21.74 -2.87 13.99
N PRO A 155 -22.66 -2.16 13.34
CA PRO A 155 -22.70 -0.70 13.33
C PRO A 155 -22.65 -0.11 14.75
N GLY A 156 -21.77 0.87 14.96
CA GLY A 156 -21.59 1.56 16.23
C GLY A 156 -20.76 0.82 17.27
N THR A 157 -20.29 -0.41 17.01
CA THR A 157 -19.57 -1.22 18.01
C THR A 157 -18.05 -1.17 17.90
N ALA A 158 -17.47 -0.54 16.88
CA ALA A 158 -16.03 -0.57 16.59
C ALA A 158 -15.17 -0.18 17.81
N LYS A 159 -15.48 0.94 18.49
CA LYS A 159 -14.74 1.37 19.69
C LYS A 159 -14.80 0.35 20.83
N ARG A 160 -15.97 -0.27 21.04
CA ARG A 160 -16.13 -1.28 22.09
C ARG A 160 -15.40 -2.57 21.74
N THR A 161 -15.42 -2.96 20.45
CA THR A 161 -14.67 -4.12 19.94
C THR A 161 -13.16 -3.93 20.17
N LEU A 162 -12.61 -2.76 19.82
CA LEU A 162 -11.21 -2.44 20.07
C LEU A 162 -10.85 -2.54 21.55
N ALA A 163 -11.69 -2.01 22.44
CA ALA A 163 -11.47 -2.07 23.89
C ALA A 163 -11.46 -3.53 24.40
N LEU A 164 -12.44 -4.33 24.00
CA LEU A 164 -12.52 -5.75 24.40
C LEU A 164 -11.33 -6.57 23.86
N CYS A 165 -10.91 -6.30 22.62
CA CYS A 165 -9.71 -6.95 22.06
C CYS A 165 -8.46 -6.58 22.87
N ALA A 166 -8.32 -5.30 23.23
CA ALA A 166 -7.20 -4.83 24.06
C ALA A 166 -7.19 -5.48 25.45
N GLU A 167 -8.35 -5.59 26.11
CA GLU A 167 -8.52 -6.30 27.38
C GLU A 167 -8.11 -7.78 27.25
N ALA A 168 -8.36 -8.39 26.09
CA ALA A 168 -7.95 -9.76 25.78
C ALA A 168 -6.49 -9.90 25.30
N GLY A 169 -5.71 -8.81 25.31
CA GLY A 169 -4.31 -8.80 24.87
C GLY A 169 -4.12 -8.72 23.36
N VAL A 170 -5.16 -8.38 22.60
CA VAL A 170 -5.09 -8.20 21.13
C VAL A 170 -5.15 -6.71 20.79
N THR A 171 -4.05 -6.18 20.25
CA THR A 171 -4.00 -4.79 19.75
C THR A 171 -4.44 -4.75 18.29
N MET A 172 -5.44 -3.94 17.99
CA MET A 172 -5.95 -3.71 16.64
C MET A 172 -5.70 -2.26 16.23
N THR A 173 -5.57 -2.02 14.94
CA THR A 173 -5.56 -0.67 14.36
C THR A 173 -7.01 -0.17 14.28
N PRO A 174 -7.30 1.06 14.77
CA PRO A 174 -8.66 1.64 14.75
C PRO A 174 -9.12 1.98 13.32
#